data_7946d43d1abf4ec5781f504236139e14
#
_entry.id   7946d43d1abf4ec5781f504236139e14
#
_cell.length_a   1.000
_cell.length_b   1.000
_cell.length_c   1.000
_cell.angle_alpha   90.00
_cell.angle_beta   90.00
_cell.angle_gamma   90.00
#
_symmetry.space_group_name_H-M   'P 1'
#
loop_
_entity.id
_entity.type
_entity.pdbx_description
1 polymer ?
#
loop_
_entity_poly.entity_id
_entity_poly.type
_entity_poly.pdbx_seq_one_letter_code
_entity_poly.pdbx_strand_id
1 'polypeptide(L)'
;MASHKIAIEFVHPTATGEKDIIHTYAYWDGRRSADSRNKAVIDAVAAAIAPRACSTFDVHPGGDVYLYTGGYPRSKMLWATYTIIS
;
A
#
# COMPACT_ATOMS: atom_id res chain seq x y z
N MET A 1 0.34 -15.46 -16.38
CA MET A 1 0.10 -14.71 -15.14
C MET A 1 -0.79 -13.51 -15.40
N ALA A 2 -1.84 -13.35 -14.62
CA ALA A 2 -2.72 -12.21 -14.77
C ALA A 2 -2.18 -11.03 -13.97
N SER A 3 -2.30 -9.82 -14.52
CA SER A 3 -1.96 -8.60 -13.81
C SER A 3 -3.22 -8.03 -13.13
N HIS A 4 -3.05 -7.51 -11.94
CA HIS A 4 -4.14 -6.95 -11.16
C HIS A 4 -3.77 -5.52 -10.76
N LYS A 5 -4.64 -4.58 -11.09
CA LYS A 5 -4.42 -3.17 -10.81
C LYS A 5 -4.81 -2.86 -9.37
N ILE A 6 -3.97 -2.13 -8.70
CA ILE A 6 -4.17 -1.72 -7.30
C ILE A 6 -4.16 -0.20 -7.23
N ALA A 7 -5.19 0.36 -6.62
CA ALA A 7 -5.25 1.79 -6.33
C ALA A 7 -4.79 2.02 -4.89
N ILE A 8 -3.86 2.94 -4.69
CA ILE A 8 -3.33 3.32 -3.38
C ILE A 8 -3.71 4.77 -3.13
N GLU A 9 -4.52 5.02 -2.12
CA GLU A 9 -4.95 6.36 -1.74
C GLU A 9 -4.27 6.78 -0.45
N PHE A 10 -3.56 7.89 -0.48
CA PHE A 10 -2.92 8.44 0.71
C PHE A 10 -3.95 9.20 1.54
N VAL A 11 -3.88 9.05 2.87
CA VAL A 11 -4.81 9.67 3.81
C VAL A 11 -4.74 11.19 3.75
N HIS A 12 -3.52 11.72 3.58
CA HIS A 12 -3.31 13.17 3.47
C HIS A 12 -3.44 13.61 2.02
N PRO A 13 -4.30 14.60 1.73
CA PRO A 13 -4.44 15.09 0.35
C PRO A 13 -3.19 15.82 -0.10
N THR A 14 -3.12 16.09 -1.41
CA THR A 14 -2.05 16.88 -1.98
C THR A 14 -2.14 18.33 -1.48
N ALA A 15 -1.10 19.14 -1.75
CA ALA A 15 -1.07 20.55 -1.35
C ALA A 15 -2.24 21.36 -1.93
N THR A 16 -2.81 20.91 -3.04
CA THR A 16 -3.98 21.56 -3.67
C THR A 16 -5.31 21.05 -3.13
N GLY A 17 -5.29 20.10 -2.18
CA GLY A 17 -6.49 19.53 -1.59
C GLY A 17 -7.09 18.37 -2.38
N GLU A 18 -6.46 17.94 -3.46
CA GLU A 18 -6.91 16.81 -4.26
C GLU A 18 -6.50 15.49 -3.60
N LYS A 19 -7.26 14.44 -3.89
CA LYS A 19 -6.91 13.09 -3.44
C LYS A 19 -5.60 12.67 -4.07
N ASP A 20 -4.70 12.12 -3.27
CA ASP A 20 -3.41 11.61 -3.74
C ASP A 20 -3.54 10.10 -3.95
N ILE A 21 -3.78 9.71 -5.18
CA ILE A 21 -3.99 8.31 -5.56
C ILE A 21 -2.94 7.93 -6.59
N ILE A 22 -2.26 6.82 -6.32
CA ILE A 22 -1.33 6.21 -7.28
C ILE A 22 -1.77 4.79 -7.58
N HIS A 23 -1.27 4.24 -8.67
CA HIS A 23 -1.60 2.89 -9.09
C HIS A 23 -0.35 2.04 -9.22
N THR A 24 -0.50 0.76 -8.92
CA THR A 24 0.54 -0.24 -9.16
C THR A 24 -0.11 -1.53 -9.61
N TYR A 25 0.70 -2.52 -9.95
CA TYR A 25 0.22 -3.80 -10.42
C TYR A 25 0.88 -4.93 -9.64
N ALA A 26 0.09 -5.94 -9.30
CA ALA A 26 0.59 -7.20 -8.78
C ALA A 26 0.25 -8.31 -9.77
N TYR A 27 1.02 -9.39 -9.74
CA TYR A 27 0.89 -10.48 -10.70
C TYR A 27 0.68 -11.79 -9.95
N TRP A 28 -0.44 -12.44 -10.22
CA TRP A 28 -0.69 -13.80 -9.74
C TRP A 28 -1.64 -14.51 -10.69
N ASP A 29 -1.68 -15.84 -10.60
CA ASP A 29 -2.68 -16.63 -11.30
C ASP A 29 -3.78 -17.07 -10.31
N GLY A 30 -4.89 -17.57 -10.85
CA GLY A 30 -6.05 -17.95 -10.04
C GLY A 30 -5.86 -19.18 -9.18
N ARG A 31 -4.71 -19.86 -9.30
CA ARG A 31 -4.40 -21.07 -8.54
C ARG A 31 -3.60 -20.80 -7.27
N ARG A 32 -3.11 -19.58 -7.11
CA ARG A 32 -2.32 -19.24 -5.93
C ARG A 32 -3.18 -19.22 -4.68
N SER A 33 -2.58 -19.59 -3.55
CA SER A 33 -3.22 -19.48 -2.25
C SER A 33 -3.50 -18.02 -1.91
N ALA A 34 -4.42 -17.80 -0.96
CA ALA A 34 -4.70 -16.44 -0.47
C ALA A 34 -3.44 -15.77 0.09
N ASP A 35 -2.60 -16.54 0.79
CA ASP A 35 -1.35 -16.00 1.37
C ASP A 35 -0.38 -15.54 0.28
N SER A 36 -0.24 -16.32 -0.80
CA SER A 36 0.60 -15.94 -1.93
C SER A 36 0.10 -14.68 -2.62
N ARG A 37 -1.22 -14.56 -2.81
CA ARG A 37 -1.81 -13.36 -3.39
C ARG A 37 -1.58 -12.14 -2.51
N ASN A 38 -1.81 -12.29 -1.21
CA ASN A 38 -1.60 -11.21 -0.25
C ASN A 38 -0.15 -10.74 -0.26
N LYS A 39 0.79 -11.67 -0.30
CA LYS A 39 2.20 -11.32 -0.37
C LYS A 39 2.52 -10.56 -1.65
N ALA A 40 2.00 -10.99 -2.79
CA ALA A 40 2.23 -10.31 -4.07
C ALA A 40 1.68 -8.87 -4.03
N VAL A 41 0.49 -8.68 -3.46
CA VAL A 41 -0.13 -7.36 -3.31
C VAL A 41 0.69 -6.49 -2.36
N ILE A 42 1.05 -7.03 -1.20
CA ILE A 42 1.83 -6.30 -0.18
C ILE A 42 3.18 -5.86 -0.76
N ASP A 43 3.87 -6.75 -1.46
CA ASP A 43 5.17 -6.43 -2.07
C ASP A 43 5.04 -5.35 -3.14
N ALA A 44 4.00 -5.42 -3.97
CA ALA A 44 3.74 -4.42 -5.01
C ALA A 44 3.42 -3.05 -4.41
N VAL A 45 2.57 -3.00 -3.40
CA VAL A 45 2.22 -1.75 -2.70
C VAL A 45 3.45 -1.17 -2.02
N ALA A 46 4.21 -1.99 -1.30
CA ALA A 46 5.42 -1.54 -0.61
C ALA A 46 6.42 -0.93 -1.59
N ALA A 47 6.65 -1.58 -2.73
CA ALA A 47 7.57 -1.05 -3.75
C ALA A 47 7.09 0.28 -4.34
N ALA A 48 5.77 0.42 -4.53
CA ALA A 48 5.20 1.63 -5.11
C ALA A 48 5.28 2.83 -4.17
N ILE A 49 5.14 2.62 -2.86
CA ILE A 49 5.09 3.72 -1.88
C ILE A 49 6.43 4.00 -1.19
N ALA A 50 7.40 3.09 -1.30
CA ALA A 50 8.71 3.26 -0.65
C ALA A 50 9.39 4.60 -0.97
N PRO A 51 9.36 5.11 -2.21
CA PRO A 51 9.99 6.41 -2.51
C PRO A 51 9.36 7.59 -1.77
N ARG A 52 8.13 7.46 -1.31
CA ARG A 52 7.43 8.52 -0.57
C ARG A 52 7.55 8.39 0.94
N ALA A 53 8.07 7.25 1.41
CA ALA A 53 8.17 6.99 2.85
C ALA A 53 9.32 7.79 3.45
N CYS A 54 9.03 8.54 4.51
CA CYS A 54 10.05 9.25 5.28
C CYS A 54 10.51 8.46 6.50
N SER A 55 9.89 7.33 6.76
CA SER A 55 10.25 6.44 7.87
C SER A 55 9.77 5.01 7.56
N THR A 56 9.92 4.12 8.52
CA THR A 56 9.47 2.74 8.39
C THR A 56 7.94 2.69 8.23
N PHE A 57 7.46 1.77 7.42
CA PHE A 57 6.03 1.58 7.20
C PHE A 57 5.70 0.09 7.15
N ASP A 58 4.43 -0.22 7.42
CA ASP A 58 3.89 -1.59 7.33
C ASP A 58 2.69 -1.61 6.39
N VAL A 59 2.66 -2.59 5.49
CA VAL A 59 1.53 -2.85 4.60
C VAL A 59 0.79 -4.08 5.13
N HIS A 60 -0.48 -3.92 5.46
CA HIS A 60 -1.30 -5.00 6.00
C HIS A 60 -2.19 -5.62 4.92
N PRO A 61 -2.47 -6.92 4.98
CA PRO A 61 -3.28 -7.59 3.97
C PRO A 61 -4.73 -7.10 3.90
N GLY A 62 -5.20 -6.41 4.93
CA GLY A 62 -6.56 -5.88 4.96
C GLY A 62 -6.77 -4.59 4.17
N GLY A 63 -5.73 -4.02 3.57
CA GLY A 63 -5.83 -2.80 2.78
C GLY A 63 -5.30 -1.55 3.47
N ASP A 64 -4.78 -1.66 4.67
CA ASP A 64 -4.26 -0.53 5.45
C ASP A 64 -2.75 -0.48 5.38
N VAL A 65 -2.21 0.73 5.30
CA VAL A 65 -0.77 1.00 5.34
C VAL A 65 -0.51 1.99 6.47
N TYR A 66 0.38 1.61 7.38
CA TYR A 66 0.75 2.44 8.53
C TYR A 66 2.18 2.93 8.40
N LEU A 67 2.38 4.20 8.78
CA LEU A 67 3.69 4.82 8.83
C LEU A 67 4.08 5.02 10.30
N TYR A 68 5.31 4.64 10.64
CA TYR A 68 5.80 4.82 12.00
C TYR A 68 6.40 6.21 12.16
N THR A 69 6.09 6.87 13.28
CA THR A 69 6.70 8.16 13.60
C THR A 69 8.10 7.93 14.17
N GLY A 70 9.01 8.87 13.94
CA GLY A 70 10.40 8.75 14.37
C GLY A 70 10.65 9.05 15.83
N GLY A 71 9.63 9.38 16.61
CA GLY A 71 9.79 9.74 18.01
C GLY A 71 9.81 8.53 18.96
N TYR A 72 10.00 8.82 20.21
CA TYR A 72 9.87 7.83 21.29
C TYR A 72 8.87 8.35 22.31
N PRO A 73 7.84 7.54 22.70
CA PRO A 73 7.60 6.20 22.18
C PRO A 73 7.18 6.22 20.70
N ARG A 74 7.52 5.17 19.98
CA ARG A 74 7.11 5.02 18.60
C ARG A 74 5.60 4.86 18.53
N SER A 75 4.98 5.61 17.63
CA SER A 75 3.57 5.44 17.31
C SER A 75 3.41 5.25 15.81
N LYS A 76 2.29 4.65 15.41
CA LYS A 76 1.97 4.46 14.00
C LYS A 76 0.71 5.23 13.66
N MET A 77 0.64 5.71 12.42
CA MET A 77 -0.52 6.41 11.91
C MET A 77 -0.95 5.78 10.60
N LEU A 78 -2.25 5.82 10.32
CA LEU A 78 -2.74 5.37 9.02
C LEU A 78 -2.24 6.35 7.96
N TRP A 79 -1.45 5.84 7.03
CA TRP A 79 -0.82 6.64 5.99
C TRP A 79 -1.51 6.52 4.65
N ALA A 80 -1.93 5.30 4.31
CA ALA A 80 -2.58 5.03 3.03
C ALA A 80 -3.49 3.82 3.14
N THR A 81 -4.37 3.69 2.16
CA THR A 81 -5.19 2.50 1.98
C THR A 81 -5.04 2.03 0.55
N TYR A 82 -5.22 0.75 0.30
CA TYR A 82 -5.16 0.22 -1.06
C TYR A 82 -6.31 -0.72 -1.34
N THR A 83 -6.70 -0.77 -2.61
CA THR A 83 -7.81 -1.61 -3.08
C THR A 83 -7.43 -2.23 -4.43
N ILE A 84 -7.74 -3.50 -4.61
CA ILE A 84 -7.58 -4.17 -5.90
C ILE A 84 -8.80 -3.81 -6.75
N ILE A 85 -8.56 -3.19 -7.90
CA ILE A 85 -9.63 -2.68 -8.76
C ILE A 85 -9.79 -3.43 -10.08
N SER A 86 -8.99 -4.48 -10.30
CA SER A 86 -9.18 -5.32 -11.49
C SER A 86 -8.71 -6.75 -11.28
#